data_e76361d713bd99bd795a8eead90689da
#
_entry.id   e76361d713bd99bd795a8eead90689da
#
_cell.length_a   1.000
_cell.length_b   1.000
_cell.length_c   1.000
_cell.angle_alpha   90.00
_cell.angle_beta   90.00
_cell.angle_gamma   90.00
#
_symmetry.space_group_name_H-M   'P 1'
#
loop_
_entity.id
_entity.type
_entity.pdbx_description
1 polymer ?
#
loop_
_entity_poly.entity_id
_entity_poly.type
_entity_poly.pdbx_seq_one_letter_code
_entity_poly.pdbx_strand_id
1 'polypeptide(L)'
;MEIRDRITDFRRVPASQLIPNPLNWRRHPAAQQDALKGVLDEIGFADACIARETPDGLELIDGHLRADVMGDDEVPVLVVDLNADEALQLLLTLDPLAMMAEKDDDAVAALLALVSFEGEAVLSMLESLDMAPLPPPKPVVDDPGPQLDIVGELATKWETALGQLWQIGAHRLLCADITDPATLQRLCGDTVATMAWSDPPYGVDYGQHANEKWGKHAPITNDALPPGQLAEFWQKAYTNLSRHVSGDLYIASPSGPLLRLLDNTIEQTPWERHQWLTWVKDRLVLGRSNYHYRHEQIWYGWLRKSKSSWAGGRNKASVMEVPRPSRSDEHPTMKPVELVAQMLNNSCARGDVVIDPFIGSGTTMVAAEQLERVCYATEIEPGYVAVTLERLAGMGLEPKLVDDA
;
A
#
# COMPACT_ATOMS: atom_id res chain seq x y z
N MET A 1 -44.00 -6.87 3.71
CA MET A 1 -43.96 -6.75 2.23
C MET A 1 -44.09 -8.18 1.72
N GLU A 2 -45.12 -8.48 0.94
CA GLU A 2 -45.28 -9.82 0.34
C GLU A 2 -44.48 -9.81 -0.98
N ILE A 3 -43.42 -10.60 -1.05
CA ILE A 3 -42.59 -10.73 -2.24
C ILE A 3 -43.19 -11.81 -3.10
N ARG A 4 -43.59 -11.48 -4.33
CA ARG A 4 -44.08 -12.43 -5.30
C ARG A 4 -42.96 -13.23 -5.95
N ASP A 5 -43.10 -14.53 -6.04
CA ASP A 5 -42.22 -15.32 -6.89
C ASP A 5 -42.66 -15.13 -8.36
N ARG A 6 -41.69 -14.80 -9.20
CA ARG A 6 -41.90 -14.54 -10.63
C ARG A 6 -41.18 -15.56 -11.51
N ILE A 7 -40.50 -16.55 -10.90
CA ILE A 7 -39.88 -17.66 -11.65
C ILE A 7 -40.96 -18.70 -11.87
N THR A 8 -41.23 -19.00 -13.13
CA THR A 8 -42.25 -19.95 -13.53
C THR A 8 -41.70 -21.29 -13.97
N ASP A 9 -40.45 -21.31 -14.47
CA ASP A 9 -39.84 -22.56 -14.97
C ASP A 9 -38.31 -22.46 -14.97
N PHE A 10 -37.66 -23.61 -15.07
CA PHE A 10 -36.24 -23.76 -15.31
C PHE A 10 -36.02 -24.73 -16.48
N ARG A 11 -35.35 -24.27 -17.53
CA ARG A 11 -35.12 -25.07 -18.76
C ARG A 11 -33.66 -25.04 -19.15
N ARG A 12 -33.28 -26.07 -19.92
CA ARG A 12 -32.05 -26.00 -20.73
C ARG A 12 -32.46 -25.87 -22.19
N VAL A 13 -31.95 -24.89 -22.86
CA VAL A 13 -32.24 -24.63 -24.28
C VAL A 13 -30.95 -24.25 -25.02
N PRO A 14 -30.82 -24.57 -26.31
CA PRO A 14 -29.75 -24.03 -27.13
C PRO A 14 -29.69 -22.49 -27.01
N ALA A 15 -28.52 -21.93 -26.78
CA ALA A 15 -28.38 -20.45 -26.59
C ALA A 15 -28.83 -19.69 -27.83
N SER A 16 -28.65 -20.27 -29.03
CA SER A 16 -29.14 -19.72 -30.31
C SER A 16 -30.66 -19.59 -30.42
N GLN A 17 -31.45 -20.22 -29.55
CA GLN A 17 -32.91 -20.09 -29.47
C GLN A 17 -33.35 -18.90 -28.55
N LEU A 18 -32.44 -18.33 -27.82
CA LEU A 18 -32.72 -17.16 -26.98
C LEU A 18 -32.69 -15.87 -27.81
N ILE A 19 -33.71 -15.05 -27.66
CA ILE A 19 -33.86 -13.81 -28.39
C ILE A 19 -33.18 -12.71 -27.59
N PRO A 20 -32.10 -12.08 -28.10
CA PRO A 20 -31.43 -10.96 -27.41
C PRO A 20 -32.41 -9.78 -27.25
N ASN A 21 -32.41 -9.15 -26.07
CA ASN A 21 -33.21 -7.95 -25.88
C ASN A 21 -32.59 -6.78 -26.69
N PRO A 22 -33.34 -6.12 -27.58
CA PRO A 22 -32.83 -5.05 -28.45
C PRO A 22 -32.39 -3.80 -27.66
N LEU A 23 -32.84 -3.65 -26.43
CA LEU A 23 -32.48 -2.56 -25.52
C LEU A 23 -31.36 -2.95 -24.53
N ASN A 24 -30.69 -4.08 -24.75
CA ASN A 24 -29.51 -4.42 -23.95
C ASN A 24 -28.44 -3.35 -24.11
N TRP A 25 -28.20 -2.59 -23.03
CA TRP A 25 -27.28 -1.47 -23.03
C TRP A 25 -25.81 -1.88 -22.80
N ARG A 26 -25.56 -3.15 -22.48
CA ARG A 26 -24.22 -3.68 -22.19
C ARG A 26 -23.49 -4.04 -23.47
N ARG A 27 -22.19 -3.77 -23.49
CA ARG A 27 -21.25 -4.23 -24.52
C ARG A 27 -20.20 -5.10 -23.84
N HIS A 28 -19.93 -6.25 -24.41
CA HIS A 28 -19.03 -7.26 -23.88
C HIS A 28 -17.73 -7.27 -24.68
N PRO A 29 -16.62 -6.67 -24.16
CA PRO A 29 -15.30 -6.75 -24.80
C PRO A 29 -14.81 -8.19 -24.93
N ALA A 30 -13.90 -8.44 -25.88
CA ALA A 30 -13.35 -9.79 -26.11
C ALA A 30 -12.70 -10.36 -24.82
N ALA A 31 -11.97 -9.53 -24.06
CA ALA A 31 -11.37 -9.95 -22.79
C ALA A 31 -12.39 -10.48 -21.78
N GLN A 32 -13.60 -9.88 -21.71
CA GLN A 32 -14.69 -10.37 -20.84
C GLN A 32 -15.28 -11.70 -21.35
N GLN A 33 -15.40 -11.84 -22.67
CA GLN A 33 -15.84 -13.10 -23.28
C GLN A 33 -14.86 -14.24 -23.00
N ASP A 34 -13.56 -13.98 -23.15
CA ASP A 34 -12.50 -14.96 -22.91
C ASP A 34 -12.39 -15.32 -21.42
N ALA A 35 -12.54 -14.36 -20.50
CA ALA A 35 -12.62 -14.62 -19.08
C ALA A 35 -13.83 -15.51 -18.71
N LEU A 36 -15.02 -15.23 -19.27
CA LEU A 36 -16.19 -16.07 -19.03
C LEU A 36 -15.99 -17.48 -19.57
N LYS A 37 -15.39 -17.66 -20.75
CA LYS A 37 -15.04 -19.00 -21.27
C LYS A 37 -14.13 -19.75 -20.30
N GLY A 38 -13.09 -19.09 -19.78
CA GLY A 38 -12.19 -19.68 -18.79
C GLY A 38 -12.93 -20.15 -17.53
N VAL A 39 -13.83 -19.32 -16.98
CA VAL A 39 -14.65 -19.72 -15.82
C VAL A 39 -15.57 -20.90 -16.14
N LEU A 40 -16.19 -20.92 -17.33
CA LEU A 40 -17.05 -22.02 -17.75
C LEU A 40 -16.26 -23.32 -17.98
N ASP A 41 -15.03 -23.22 -18.49
CA ASP A 41 -14.15 -24.38 -18.68
C ASP A 41 -13.67 -24.96 -17.34
N GLU A 42 -13.35 -24.11 -16.35
CA GLU A 42 -12.84 -24.58 -15.05
C GLU A 42 -13.94 -25.02 -14.08
N ILE A 43 -15.09 -24.35 -14.07
CA ILE A 43 -16.13 -24.54 -13.06
C ILE A 43 -17.41 -25.12 -13.68
N GLY A 44 -17.68 -24.77 -14.92
CA GLY A 44 -18.98 -25.12 -15.57
C GLY A 44 -20.07 -24.08 -15.26
N PHE A 45 -21.31 -24.45 -15.63
CA PHE A 45 -22.48 -23.61 -15.35
C PHE A 45 -22.92 -23.72 -13.89
N ALA A 46 -22.69 -22.67 -13.11
CA ALA A 46 -23.20 -22.49 -11.74
C ALA A 46 -24.24 -21.36 -11.62
N ASP A 47 -24.67 -20.80 -12.76
CA ASP A 47 -25.61 -19.68 -12.87
C ASP A 47 -26.53 -19.92 -14.08
N ALA A 48 -27.60 -19.12 -14.25
CA ALA A 48 -28.58 -19.28 -15.34
C ALA A 48 -28.84 -17.94 -16.05
N CYS A 49 -29.20 -18.01 -17.33
CA CYS A 49 -29.78 -16.87 -18.04
C CYS A 49 -31.19 -16.59 -17.49
N ILE A 50 -31.64 -15.34 -17.55
CA ILE A 50 -33.01 -14.94 -17.19
C ILE A 50 -33.73 -14.52 -18.48
N ALA A 51 -34.86 -15.16 -18.77
CA ALA A 51 -35.66 -14.87 -19.96
C ALA A 51 -37.15 -14.86 -19.65
N ARG A 52 -37.90 -14.11 -20.44
CA ARG A 52 -39.38 -14.14 -20.40
C ARG A 52 -39.95 -14.77 -21.67
N GLU A 53 -41.13 -15.38 -21.59
CA GLU A 53 -41.83 -15.83 -22.74
C GLU A 53 -42.47 -14.68 -23.51
N THR A 54 -42.27 -14.67 -24.81
CA THR A 54 -42.95 -13.78 -25.77
C THR A 54 -43.57 -14.58 -26.89
N PRO A 55 -44.47 -14.00 -27.71
CA PRO A 55 -44.99 -14.70 -28.87
C PRO A 55 -43.93 -15.22 -29.85
N ASP A 56 -42.75 -14.58 -29.86
CA ASP A 56 -41.64 -14.94 -30.76
C ASP A 56 -40.64 -15.91 -30.13
N GLY A 57 -40.75 -16.22 -28.83
CA GLY A 57 -39.85 -17.10 -28.09
C GLY A 57 -39.37 -16.57 -26.75
N LEU A 58 -38.24 -17.08 -26.26
CA LEU A 58 -37.65 -16.67 -24.99
C LEU A 58 -36.74 -15.43 -25.20
N GLU A 59 -37.22 -14.27 -24.73
CA GLU A 59 -36.47 -13.00 -24.77
C GLU A 59 -35.59 -12.87 -23.53
N LEU A 60 -34.28 -12.66 -23.74
CA LEU A 60 -33.30 -12.48 -22.66
C LEU A 60 -33.52 -11.16 -21.89
N ILE A 61 -33.38 -11.24 -20.58
CA ILE A 61 -33.32 -10.12 -19.66
C ILE A 61 -31.89 -10.04 -19.10
N ASP A 62 -31.31 -11.20 -18.71
CA ASP A 62 -29.93 -11.31 -18.29
C ASP A 62 -29.27 -12.55 -18.92
N GLY A 63 -27.93 -12.52 -19.01
CA GLY A 63 -27.15 -13.63 -19.56
C GLY A 63 -26.84 -13.51 -21.05
N HIS A 64 -26.94 -12.32 -21.67
CA HIS A 64 -26.59 -12.09 -23.07
C HIS A 64 -25.17 -12.56 -23.39
N LEU A 65 -24.18 -12.21 -22.52
CA LEU A 65 -22.80 -12.68 -22.68
C LEU A 65 -22.69 -14.22 -22.66
N ARG A 66 -23.42 -14.87 -21.75
CA ARG A 66 -23.42 -16.36 -21.69
C ARG A 66 -23.97 -16.95 -22.96
N ALA A 67 -25.10 -16.42 -23.46
CA ALA A 67 -25.68 -16.88 -24.72
C ALA A 67 -24.76 -16.65 -25.91
N ASP A 68 -24.09 -15.49 -25.98
CA ASP A 68 -23.15 -15.16 -27.07
C ASP A 68 -21.93 -16.11 -27.07
N VAL A 69 -21.41 -16.45 -25.88
CA VAL A 69 -20.24 -17.34 -25.74
C VAL A 69 -20.56 -18.79 -26.08
N MET A 70 -21.79 -19.26 -25.73
CA MET A 70 -22.20 -20.64 -25.89
C MET A 70 -22.71 -20.98 -27.30
N GLY A 71 -23.17 -20.00 -28.06
CA GLY A 71 -23.59 -20.23 -29.44
C GLY A 71 -24.75 -21.24 -29.59
N ASP A 72 -24.47 -22.44 -30.03
CA ASP A 72 -25.49 -23.52 -30.23
C ASP A 72 -25.60 -24.49 -29.02
N ASP A 73 -24.71 -24.34 -28.03
CA ASP A 73 -24.73 -25.21 -26.86
C ASP A 73 -25.90 -24.87 -25.91
N GLU A 74 -26.33 -25.86 -25.12
CA GLU A 74 -27.42 -25.67 -24.16
C GLU A 74 -26.99 -24.80 -22.97
N VAL A 75 -27.81 -23.83 -22.65
CA VAL A 75 -27.66 -22.98 -21.46
C VAL A 75 -28.81 -23.13 -20.49
N PRO A 76 -28.58 -23.05 -19.17
CA PRO A 76 -29.64 -23.03 -18.17
C PRO A 76 -30.36 -21.70 -18.21
N VAL A 77 -31.70 -21.69 -18.18
CA VAL A 77 -32.56 -20.53 -18.26
C VAL A 77 -33.64 -20.56 -17.19
N LEU A 78 -33.69 -19.50 -16.39
CA LEU A 78 -34.83 -19.19 -15.53
C LEU A 78 -35.88 -18.43 -16.35
N VAL A 79 -37.04 -19.01 -16.49
CA VAL A 79 -38.18 -18.38 -17.19
C VAL A 79 -39.00 -17.59 -16.17
N VAL A 80 -39.24 -16.30 -16.47
CA VAL A 80 -39.96 -15.39 -15.57
C VAL A 80 -41.24 -14.83 -16.24
N ASP A 81 -42.31 -14.66 -15.43
CA ASP A 81 -43.61 -14.15 -15.88
C ASP A 81 -43.68 -12.60 -15.85
N LEU A 82 -42.66 -11.93 -16.33
CA LEU A 82 -42.59 -10.47 -16.36
C LEU A 82 -43.24 -9.91 -17.63
N ASN A 83 -44.04 -8.82 -17.47
CA ASN A 83 -44.47 -8.05 -18.62
C ASN A 83 -43.30 -7.24 -19.23
N ALA A 84 -43.55 -6.54 -20.35
CA ALA A 84 -42.47 -5.83 -21.07
C ALA A 84 -41.83 -4.72 -20.21
N ASP A 85 -42.59 -3.95 -19.47
CA ASP A 85 -42.10 -2.85 -18.63
C ASP A 85 -41.30 -3.39 -17.44
N GLU A 86 -41.79 -4.45 -16.78
CA GLU A 86 -41.09 -5.10 -15.67
C GLU A 86 -39.74 -5.73 -16.13
N ALA A 87 -39.71 -6.32 -17.33
CA ALA A 87 -38.49 -6.86 -17.90
C ALA A 87 -37.44 -5.77 -18.19
N LEU A 88 -37.87 -4.61 -18.70
CA LEU A 88 -36.99 -3.46 -18.91
C LEU A 88 -36.50 -2.86 -17.60
N GLN A 89 -37.34 -2.81 -16.57
CA GLN A 89 -36.93 -2.39 -15.23
C GLN A 89 -35.85 -3.32 -14.68
N LEU A 90 -36.04 -4.64 -14.80
CA LEU A 90 -35.05 -5.61 -14.33
C LEU A 90 -33.75 -5.51 -15.13
N LEU A 91 -33.80 -5.40 -16.46
CA LEU A 91 -32.65 -5.21 -17.34
C LEU A 91 -31.81 -3.97 -16.93
N LEU A 92 -32.49 -2.89 -16.50
CA LEU A 92 -31.83 -1.65 -16.10
C LEU A 92 -31.24 -1.70 -14.70
N THR A 93 -31.75 -2.53 -13.79
CA THR A 93 -31.43 -2.45 -12.35
C THR A 93 -30.58 -3.60 -11.83
N LEU A 94 -30.54 -4.76 -12.48
CA LEU A 94 -29.87 -5.95 -11.98
C LEU A 94 -28.37 -5.73 -11.76
N ASP A 95 -27.66 -5.27 -12.80
CA ASP A 95 -26.22 -5.00 -12.71
C ASP A 95 -25.85 -3.78 -11.87
N PRO A 96 -26.53 -2.62 -12.01
CA PRO A 96 -26.26 -1.51 -11.11
C PRO A 96 -26.38 -1.87 -9.63
N LEU A 97 -27.33 -2.73 -9.25
CA LEU A 97 -27.44 -3.22 -7.88
C LEU A 97 -26.22 -4.07 -7.47
N ALA A 98 -25.75 -4.96 -8.35
CA ALA A 98 -24.55 -5.75 -8.11
C ALA A 98 -23.29 -4.86 -8.01
N MET A 99 -23.18 -3.84 -8.86
CA MET A 99 -22.08 -2.87 -8.87
C MET A 99 -22.04 -1.93 -7.64
N MET A 100 -23.12 -1.83 -6.88
CA MET A 100 -23.16 -1.05 -5.63
C MET A 100 -22.52 -1.78 -4.45
N ALA A 101 -22.22 -3.06 -4.57
CA ALA A 101 -21.50 -3.80 -3.53
C ALA A 101 -20.06 -3.27 -3.42
N GLU A 102 -19.61 -3.01 -2.20
CA GLU A 102 -18.22 -2.61 -1.91
C GLU A 102 -17.35 -3.86 -1.78
N LYS A 103 -16.12 -3.78 -2.30
CA LYS A 103 -15.14 -4.86 -2.19
C LYS A 103 -14.56 -4.86 -0.76
N ASP A 104 -14.57 -6.01 -0.13
CA ASP A 104 -13.84 -6.28 1.11
C ASP A 104 -12.49 -6.90 0.72
N ASP A 105 -11.42 -6.13 0.80
CA ASP A 105 -10.09 -6.55 0.37
C ASP A 105 -9.54 -7.71 1.22
N ASP A 106 -9.85 -7.76 2.52
CA ASP A 106 -9.40 -8.85 3.40
C ASP A 106 -10.13 -10.15 3.03
N ALA A 107 -11.42 -10.09 2.73
CA ALA A 107 -12.20 -11.25 2.28
C ALA A 107 -11.73 -11.73 0.89
N VAL A 108 -11.40 -10.82 -0.03
CA VAL A 108 -10.85 -11.17 -1.34
C VAL A 108 -9.49 -11.85 -1.19
N ALA A 109 -8.59 -11.30 -0.36
CA ALA A 109 -7.28 -11.91 -0.10
C ALA A 109 -7.41 -13.31 0.52
N ALA A 110 -8.35 -13.50 1.46
CA ALA A 110 -8.63 -14.80 2.06
C ALA A 110 -9.17 -15.81 1.05
N LEU A 111 -10.05 -15.40 0.13
CA LEU A 111 -10.56 -16.25 -0.94
C LEU A 111 -9.45 -16.64 -1.93
N LEU A 112 -8.63 -15.67 -2.37
CA LEU A 112 -7.51 -15.93 -3.28
C LEU A 112 -6.45 -16.87 -2.69
N ALA A 113 -6.31 -16.90 -1.36
CA ALA A 113 -5.42 -17.85 -0.69
C ALA A 113 -5.96 -19.31 -0.69
N LEU A 114 -7.24 -19.50 -0.96
CA LEU A 114 -7.92 -20.82 -0.93
C LEU A 114 -8.18 -21.40 -2.32
N VAL A 115 -8.07 -20.60 -3.38
CA VAL A 115 -8.40 -20.99 -4.75
C VAL A 115 -7.20 -20.80 -5.68
N SER A 116 -7.16 -21.57 -6.76
CA SER A 116 -6.21 -21.40 -7.86
C SER A 116 -6.97 -21.40 -9.17
N PHE A 117 -6.54 -20.57 -10.12
CA PHE A 117 -7.07 -20.54 -11.48
C PHE A 117 -5.97 -20.91 -12.45
N GLU A 118 -6.28 -21.72 -13.45
CA GLU A 118 -5.33 -22.13 -14.51
C GLU A 118 -5.49 -21.26 -15.78
N GLY A 119 -6.66 -20.66 -15.98
CA GLY A 119 -6.99 -19.87 -17.16
C GLY A 119 -6.36 -18.49 -17.17
N GLU A 120 -5.47 -18.21 -18.13
CA GLU A 120 -4.80 -16.91 -18.30
C GLU A 120 -5.80 -15.74 -18.42
N ALA A 121 -6.91 -15.94 -19.11
CA ALA A 121 -7.97 -14.93 -19.26
C ALA A 121 -8.67 -14.59 -17.94
N VAL A 122 -8.89 -15.61 -17.06
CA VAL A 122 -9.46 -15.39 -15.72
C VAL A 122 -8.48 -14.63 -14.84
N LEU A 123 -7.21 -15.01 -14.86
CA LEU A 123 -6.15 -14.31 -14.11
C LEU A 123 -6.03 -12.84 -14.55
N SER A 124 -6.01 -12.59 -15.86
CA SER A 124 -5.97 -11.23 -16.42
C SER A 124 -7.20 -10.38 -16.06
N MET A 125 -8.39 -11.00 -16.00
CA MET A 125 -9.60 -10.33 -15.52
C MET A 125 -9.46 -9.95 -14.03
N LEU A 126 -9.03 -10.89 -13.18
CA LEU A 126 -8.81 -10.63 -11.75
C LEU A 126 -7.78 -9.52 -11.54
N GLU A 127 -6.69 -9.50 -12.31
CA GLU A 127 -5.72 -8.40 -12.31
C GLU A 127 -6.35 -7.05 -12.66
N SER A 128 -7.15 -7.01 -13.71
CA SER A 128 -7.81 -5.78 -14.17
C SER A 128 -8.81 -5.20 -13.16
N LEU A 129 -9.32 -6.05 -12.26
CA LEU A 129 -10.25 -5.69 -11.19
C LEU A 129 -9.54 -5.50 -9.83
N ASP A 130 -8.21 -5.49 -9.83
CA ASP A 130 -7.40 -5.46 -8.60
C ASP A 130 -7.76 -6.61 -7.63
N MET A 131 -8.06 -7.77 -8.21
CA MET A 131 -8.40 -9.03 -7.53
C MET A 131 -7.47 -10.18 -7.95
N ALA A 132 -6.31 -9.87 -8.55
CA ALA A 132 -5.38 -10.93 -8.94
C ALA A 132 -4.91 -11.73 -7.74
N PRO A 133 -4.80 -13.08 -7.87
CA PRO A 133 -4.03 -13.84 -6.90
C PRO A 133 -2.61 -13.27 -6.94
N LEU A 134 -2.24 -12.58 -5.89
CA LEU A 134 -0.85 -12.22 -5.67
C LEU A 134 -0.06 -13.53 -5.71
N PRO A 135 1.10 -13.63 -6.37
CA PRO A 135 1.99 -14.77 -6.19
C PRO A 135 2.07 -15.03 -4.69
N PRO A 136 2.11 -16.32 -4.24
CA PRO A 136 2.10 -16.61 -2.82
C PRO A 136 3.10 -15.68 -2.13
N PRO A 137 2.71 -15.01 -1.03
CA PRO A 137 3.62 -14.09 -0.36
C PRO A 137 4.91 -14.88 -0.14
N LYS A 138 6.04 -14.30 -0.53
CA LYS A 138 7.33 -14.88 -0.14
C LYS A 138 7.23 -15.19 1.35
N PRO A 139 7.73 -16.34 1.82
CA PRO A 139 7.70 -16.63 3.24
C PRO A 139 8.18 -15.38 3.97
N VAL A 140 7.33 -14.86 4.88
CA VAL A 140 7.68 -13.67 5.65
C VAL A 140 8.98 -14.01 6.35
N VAL A 141 10.07 -13.41 5.88
CA VAL A 141 11.37 -13.61 6.52
C VAL A 141 11.31 -12.82 7.82
N ASP A 142 11.55 -13.52 8.92
CA ASP A 142 11.57 -12.90 10.24
C ASP A 142 12.59 -11.75 10.26
N ASP A 143 12.17 -10.60 10.72
CA ASP A 143 13.05 -9.46 10.96
C ASP A 143 13.96 -9.76 12.15
N PRO A 144 15.30 -9.86 11.96
CA PRO A 144 16.22 -10.12 13.06
C PRO A 144 16.29 -8.96 14.05
N GLY A 145 15.71 -7.81 13.68
CA GLY A 145 15.82 -6.55 14.41
C GLY A 145 17.18 -5.86 14.20
N PRO A 146 17.26 -4.57 14.47
CA PRO A 146 18.52 -3.83 14.34
C PRO A 146 19.49 -4.16 15.47
N GLN A 147 20.76 -4.32 15.15
CA GLN A 147 21.84 -4.57 16.09
C GLN A 147 22.55 -3.26 16.43
N LEU A 148 21.90 -2.43 17.24
CA LEU A 148 22.39 -1.08 17.55
C LEU A 148 23.47 -1.05 18.63
N ASP A 149 23.65 -2.11 19.36
CA ASP A 149 24.72 -2.32 20.37
C ASP A 149 26.12 -2.50 19.75
N ILE A 150 26.19 -2.96 18.51
CA ILE A 150 27.44 -3.25 17.78
C ILE A 150 27.63 -2.39 16.52
N VAL A 151 27.07 -1.20 16.47
CA VAL A 151 27.14 -0.28 15.30
C VAL A 151 28.57 -0.10 14.78
N GLY A 152 29.56 0.07 15.68
CA GLY A 152 30.96 0.24 15.29
C GLY A 152 31.58 -1.01 14.64
N GLU A 153 31.22 -2.19 15.11
CA GLU A 153 31.66 -3.46 14.54
C GLU A 153 31.04 -3.66 13.15
N LEU A 154 29.75 -3.33 13.00
CA LEU A 154 29.05 -3.41 11.73
C LEU A 154 29.58 -2.41 10.70
N ALA A 155 29.87 -1.16 11.11
CA ALA A 155 30.50 -0.18 10.23
C ALA A 155 31.85 -0.65 9.71
N THR A 156 32.63 -1.32 10.56
CA THR A 156 33.92 -1.93 10.15
C THR A 156 33.70 -3.13 9.23
N LYS A 157 32.72 -3.99 9.53
CA LYS A 157 32.39 -5.17 8.70
C LYS A 157 32.01 -4.80 7.28
N TRP A 158 31.12 -3.79 7.15
CA TRP A 158 30.56 -3.36 5.88
C TRP A 158 31.37 -2.26 5.19
N GLU A 159 32.41 -1.73 5.87
CA GLU A 159 33.24 -0.61 5.37
C GLU A 159 32.43 0.58 4.86
N THR A 160 31.33 0.90 5.58
CA THR A 160 30.39 1.93 5.17
C THR A 160 30.98 3.34 5.28
N ALA A 161 30.75 4.17 4.27
CA ALA A 161 31.24 5.54 4.19
C ALA A 161 30.23 6.47 3.47
N LEU A 162 30.35 7.77 3.72
CA LEU A 162 29.60 8.80 3.00
C LEU A 162 29.84 8.67 1.48
N GLY A 163 28.78 8.82 0.72
CA GLY A 163 28.78 8.74 -0.72
C GLY A 163 28.54 7.33 -1.28
N GLN A 164 28.55 6.29 -0.49
CA GLN A 164 28.33 4.92 -0.98
C GLN A 164 26.85 4.68 -1.29
N LEU A 165 26.57 4.11 -2.48
CA LEU A 165 25.28 3.60 -2.89
C LEU A 165 25.28 2.06 -2.80
N TRP A 166 24.31 1.52 -2.10
CA TRP A 166 24.14 0.09 -1.91
C TRP A 166 22.85 -0.40 -2.60
N GLN A 167 22.95 -1.51 -3.33
CA GLN A 167 21.83 -2.27 -3.85
C GLN A 167 21.58 -3.46 -2.93
N ILE A 168 20.33 -3.61 -2.43
CA ILE A 168 19.95 -4.66 -1.49
C ILE A 168 18.71 -5.37 -2.05
N GLY A 169 18.88 -6.45 -2.79
CA GLY A 169 17.80 -7.01 -3.60
C GLY A 169 17.27 -5.97 -4.60
N ALA A 170 15.99 -5.59 -4.50
CA ALA A 170 15.39 -4.52 -5.29
C ALA A 170 15.57 -3.12 -4.65
N HIS A 171 15.93 -3.05 -3.37
CA HIS A 171 16.05 -1.79 -2.63
C HIS A 171 17.37 -1.07 -2.91
N ARG A 172 17.41 0.24 -2.63
CA ARG A 172 18.61 1.07 -2.70
C ARG A 172 18.80 1.88 -1.43
N LEU A 173 20.04 1.95 -0.97
CA LEU A 173 20.44 2.74 0.19
C LEU A 173 21.64 3.60 -0.15
N LEU A 174 21.51 4.91 -0.03
CA LEU A 174 22.59 5.87 -0.27
C LEU A 174 23.02 6.51 1.05
N CYS A 175 24.29 6.38 1.38
CA CYS A 175 24.87 7.08 2.52
C CYS A 175 25.17 8.55 2.15
N ALA A 176 24.19 9.45 2.39
CA ALA A 176 24.31 10.83 1.96
C ALA A 176 23.36 11.78 2.72
N ASP A 177 23.63 13.08 2.61
CA ASP A 177 22.77 14.14 3.14
C ASP A 177 21.60 14.42 2.18
N ILE A 178 20.37 14.24 2.66
CA ILE A 178 19.13 14.50 1.92
C ILE A 178 18.97 15.98 1.54
N THR A 179 19.63 16.89 2.24
CA THR A 179 19.57 18.32 1.93
C THR A 179 20.36 18.71 0.68
N ASP A 180 21.25 17.85 0.19
CA ASP A 180 21.91 18.00 -1.10
C ASP A 180 20.92 17.64 -2.24
N PRO A 181 20.63 18.58 -3.16
CA PRO A 181 19.72 18.31 -4.28
C PRO A 181 20.13 17.15 -5.21
N ALA A 182 21.43 16.80 -5.25
CA ALA A 182 21.93 15.71 -6.08
C ALA A 182 21.66 14.31 -5.46
N THR A 183 21.44 14.23 -4.16
CA THR A 183 21.29 12.96 -3.42
C THR A 183 20.17 12.09 -3.98
N LEU A 184 18.96 12.62 -4.12
CA LEU A 184 17.83 11.84 -4.61
C LEU A 184 17.92 11.53 -6.11
N GLN A 185 18.53 12.41 -6.90
CA GLN A 185 18.77 12.12 -8.32
C GLN A 185 19.72 10.92 -8.47
N ARG A 186 20.77 10.84 -7.63
CA ARG A 186 21.69 9.70 -7.64
C ARG A 186 21.05 8.42 -7.12
N LEU A 187 20.21 8.51 -6.08
CA LEU A 187 19.49 7.37 -5.50
C LEU A 187 18.46 6.80 -6.47
N CYS A 188 17.62 7.67 -7.04
CA CYS A 188 16.43 7.30 -7.80
C CYS A 188 16.67 7.22 -9.32
N GLY A 189 17.64 7.98 -9.86
CA GLY A 189 17.72 8.18 -11.31
C GLY A 189 16.42 8.81 -11.82
N ASP A 190 15.80 8.16 -12.80
CA ASP A 190 14.52 8.58 -13.40
C ASP A 190 13.29 7.99 -12.69
N THR A 191 13.49 7.21 -11.62
CA THR A 191 12.39 6.59 -10.87
C THR A 191 11.69 7.62 -10.01
N VAL A 192 10.36 7.69 -10.14
CA VAL A 192 9.48 8.50 -9.30
C VAL A 192 8.73 7.55 -8.35
N ALA A 193 8.84 7.78 -7.06
CA ALA A 193 8.18 6.96 -6.06
C ALA A 193 6.69 7.27 -5.97
N THR A 194 5.90 6.25 -5.63
CA THR A 194 4.45 6.38 -5.40
C THR A 194 4.16 7.07 -4.08
N MET A 195 4.99 6.86 -3.05
CA MET A 195 4.86 7.52 -1.76
C MET A 195 6.20 7.75 -1.07
N ALA A 196 6.17 8.52 0.02
CA ALA A 196 7.26 8.60 0.96
C ALA A 196 6.78 8.37 2.40
N TRP A 197 7.62 7.70 3.17
CA TRP A 197 7.56 7.65 4.62
C TRP A 197 8.79 8.34 5.19
N SER A 198 8.65 9.10 6.29
CA SER A 198 9.75 9.89 6.83
C SER A 198 9.69 9.96 8.36
N ASP A 199 10.82 9.72 9.01
CA ASP A 199 11.03 9.94 10.45
C ASP A 199 12.25 10.87 10.66
N PRO A 200 12.09 12.19 10.48
CA PRO A 200 13.20 13.12 10.50
C PRO A 200 13.73 13.34 11.92
N PRO A 201 14.98 13.82 12.11
CA PRO A 201 15.45 14.28 13.41
C PRO A 201 14.58 15.43 13.93
N TYR A 202 14.29 15.39 15.25
CA TYR A 202 13.34 16.33 15.89
C TYR A 202 14.00 17.49 16.62
N GLY A 203 15.33 17.53 16.71
CA GLY A 203 16.05 18.57 17.44
C GLY A 203 15.92 18.47 18.95
N VAL A 204 15.74 17.27 19.48
CA VAL A 204 15.55 17.02 20.93
C VAL A 204 16.83 16.60 21.64
N ASP A 205 17.95 16.48 20.91
CA ASP A 205 19.29 16.16 21.42
C ASP A 205 19.30 14.92 22.33
N TYR A 206 18.82 13.80 21.80
CA TYR A 206 18.78 12.54 22.55
C TYR A 206 20.14 12.11 23.09
N GLY A 207 21.24 12.47 22.45
CA GLY A 207 22.61 12.10 22.83
C GLY A 207 23.11 12.74 24.14
N GLN A 208 22.73 14.00 24.43
CA GLN A 208 23.16 14.70 25.64
C GLN A 208 22.30 14.38 26.87
N HIS A 209 21.10 13.84 26.67
CA HIS A 209 20.16 13.54 27.74
C HIS A 209 20.16 12.07 28.19
N ALA A 210 21.02 11.23 27.58
CA ALA A 210 21.25 9.87 28.04
C ALA A 210 21.94 9.89 29.42
N ASN A 211 21.17 9.73 30.50
CA ASN A 211 21.71 9.47 31.82
C ASN A 211 22.53 8.20 31.77
N GLU A 212 23.58 8.11 32.62
CA GLU A 212 24.45 6.93 32.79
C GLU A 212 23.69 5.58 33.00
N LYS A 213 22.41 5.68 33.33
CA LYS A 213 21.48 4.52 33.51
C LYS A 213 20.95 3.92 32.22
N TRP A 214 20.99 4.63 31.08
CA TRP A 214 20.33 4.20 29.81
C TRP A 214 21.31 3.93 28.68
N GLY A 215 22.61 3.83 28.97
CA GLY A 215 23.66 3.62 27.98
C GLY A 215 24.02 4.91 27.20
N LYS A 216 25.24 4.96 26.67
CA LYS A 216 25.68 6.02 25.79
C LYS A 216 25.16 5.71 24.38
N HIS A 217 24.04 6.31 23.98
CA HIS A 217 23.62 6.28 22.57
C HIS A 217 24.53 7.19 21.74
N ALA A 218 24.89 6.74 20.55
CA ALA A 218 25.55 7.63 19.60
C ALA A 218 24.64 8.83 19.30
N PRO A 219 25.21 10.06 19.24
CA PRO A 219 24.41 11.24 18.89
C PRO A 219 23.81 11.06 17.48
N ILE A 220 22.54 11.41 17.32
CA ILE A 220 21.88 11.42 16.03
C ILE A 220 22.26 12.72 15.32
N THR A 221 22.81 12.63 14.13
CA THR A 221 23.21 13.81 13.33
C THR A 221 21.98 14.68 13.05
N ASN A 222 22.14 15.99 13.20
CA ASN A 222 21.11 17.02 13.09
C ASN A 222 20.00 17.00 14.17
N ASP A 223 20.06 16.13 15.19
CA ASP A 223 19.05 16.12 16.27
C ASP A 223 19.29 17.17 17.37
N ALA A 224 20.42 17.85 17.34
CA ALA A 224 20.75 18.96 18.26
C ALA A 224 20.60 20.37 17.61
N LEU A 225 19.99 20.46 16.44
CA LEU A 225 19.82 21.75 15.73
C LEU A 225 18.84 22.67 16.47
N PRO A 226 19.19 23.97 16.63
CA PRO A 226 18.23 24.97 17.10
C PRO A 226 17.00 25.06 16.18
N PRO A 227 15.81 25.44 16.70
CA PRO A 227 14.56 25.44 15.95
C PRO A 227 14.62 26.11 14.56
N GLY A 228 15.34 27.22 14.41
CA GLY A 228 15.48 27.91 13.11
C GLY A 228 16.29 27.09 12.09
N GLN A 229 17.40 26.51 12.50
CA GLN A 229 18.22 25.65 11.63
C GLN A 229 17.51 24.32 11.32
N LEU A 230 16.77 23.80 12.27
CA LEU A 230 15.95 22.60 12.09
C LEU A 230 14.85 22.83 11.05
N ALA A 231 14.19 23.98 11.08
CA ALA A 231 13.21 24.37 10.05
C ALA A 231 13.84 24.46 8.65
N GLU A 232 15.02 25.10 8.53
CA GLU A 232 15.75 25.16 7.26
C GLU A 232 16.15 23.79 6.74
N PHE A 233 16.60 22.91 7.64
CA PHE A 233 16.94 21.52 7.33
C PHE A 233 15.72 20.76 6.77
N TRP A 234 14.59 20.78 7.47
CA TRP A 234 13.35 20.14 7.00
C TRP A 234 12.87 20.74 5.68
N GLN A 235 12.91 22.07 5.53
CA GLN A 235 12.48 22.72 4.30
C GLN A 235 13.30 22.26 3.09
N LYS A 236 14.63 22.16 3.21
CA LYS A 236 15.51 21.64 2.14
C LYS A 236 15.20 20.18 1.82
N ALA A 237 15.15 19.32 2.85
CA ALA A 237 14.89 17.89 2.70
C ALA A 237 13.57 17.62 1.97
N TYR A 238 12.47 18.23 2.43
CA TYR A 238 11.15 17.99 1.84
C TYR A 238 10.93 18.70 0.49
N THR A 239 11.66 19.78 0.22
CA THR A 239 11.69 20.38 -1.12
C THR A 239 12.42 19.46 -2.11
N ASN A 240 13.53 18.86 -1.71
CA ASN A 240 14.23 17.87 -2.56
C ASN A 240 13.34 16.64 -2.80
N LEU A 241 12.73 16.10 -1.74
CA LEU A 241 11.84 14.93 -1.82
C LEU A 241 10.67 15.15 -2.79
N SER A 242 10.12 16.36 -2.86
CA SER A 242 8.97 16.69 -3.70
C SER A 242 9.20 16.48 -5.21
N ARG A 243 10.44 16.35 -5.64
CA ARG A 243 10.80 16.13 -7.05
C ARG A 243 10.82 14.67 -7.45
N HIS A 244 10.80 13.77 -6.47
CA HIS A 244 10.98 12.32 -6.67
C HIS A 244 9.82 11.48 -6.16
N VAL A 245 8.73 12.11 -5.70
CA VAL A 245 7.51 11.45 -5.21
C VAL A 245 6.30 12.03 -5.93
N SER A 246 5.39 11.17 -6.37
CA SER A 246 4.18 11.59 -7.10
C SER A 246 2.91 11.56 -6.26
N GLY A 247 2.87 10.79 -5.16
CA GLY A 247 1.69 10.58 -4.33
C GLY A 247 1.86 11.01 -2.88
N ASP A 248 1.54 10.12 -1.96
CA ASP A 248 1.39 10.43 -0.54
C ASP A 248 2.72 10.58 0.21
N LEU A 249 2.71 11.47 1.20
CA LEU A 249 3.79 11.65 2.17
C LEU A 249 3.25 11.47 3.58
N TYR A 250 3.94 10.64 4.36
CA TYR A 250 3.73 10.47 5.79
C TYR A 250 4.98 10.90 6.54
N ILE A 251 4.83 11.78 7.54
CA ILE A 251 5.95 12.24 8.37
C ILE A 251 5.62 11.93 9.83
N ALA A 252 6.38 11.04 10.45
CA ALA A 252 6.37 10.93 11.89
C ALA A 252 6.80 12.28 12.49
N SER A 253 6.04 12.79 13.44
CA SER A 253 6.14 14.18 13.84
C SER A 253 6.49 14.33 15.33
N PRO A 254 7.30 15.32 15.71
CA PRO A 254 7.60 15.60 17.09
C PRO A 254 6.34 16.02 17.86
N SER A 255 6.38 15.92 19.18
CA SER A 255 5.32 16.41 20.05
C SER A 255 5.56 17.85 20.52
N GLY A 256 4.52 18.51 21.01
CA GLY A 256 4.62 19.84 21.61
C GLY A 256 4.89 20.97 20.62
N PRO A 257 5.71 21.99 20.98
CA PRO A 257 5.93 23.17 20.12
C PRO A 257 6.59 22.86 18.78
N LEU A 258 7.39 21.79 18.71
CA LEU A 258 8.08 21.37 17.48
C LEU A 258 7.11 20.81 16.44
N LEU A 259 5.97 20.26 16.85
CA LEU A 259 4.90 19.84 15.94
C LEU A 259 4.43 21.02 15.07
N ARG A 260 4.18 22.16 15.70
CA ARG A 260 3.77 23.38 14.99
C ARG A 260 4.88 23.91 14.07
N LEU A 261 6.14 23.83 14.51
CA LEU A 261 7.27 24.23 13.69
C LEU A 261 7.38 23.37 12.43
N LEU A 262 7.26 22.04 12.58
CA LEU A 262 7.27 21.11 11.45
C LEU A 262 6.14 21.43 10.47
N ASP A 263 4.92 21.52 10.95
CA ASP A 263 3.73 21.81 10.13
C ASP A 263 3.91 23.09 9.32
N ASN A 264 4.26 24.20 9.99
CA ASN A 264 4.50 25.47 9.33
C ASN A 264 5.65 25.42 8.31
N THR A 265 6.65 24.58 8.54
CA THR A 265 7.80 24.43 7.64
C THR A 265 7.40 23.64 6.39
N ILE A 266 6.69 22.52 6.57
CA ILE A 266 6.22 21.69 5.44
C ILE A 266 5.25 22.47 4.56
N GLU A 267 4.38 23.29 5.13
CA GLU A 267 3.46 24.19 4.39
C GLU A 267 4.17 25.21 3.49
N GLN A 268 5.45 25.51 3.73
CA GLN A 268 6.29 26.37 2.88
C GLN A 268 6.98 25.61 1.74
N THR A 269 6.83 24.29 1.68
CA THR A 269 7.32 23.42 0.61
C THR A 269 6.20 23.13 -0.39
N PRO A 270 6.45 22.37 -1.48
CA PRO A 270 5.39 21.95 -2.40
C PRO A 270 4.32 21.02 -1.82
N TRP A 271 4.50 20.49 -0.63
CA TRP A 271 3.57 19.60 0.05
C TRP A 271 2.39 20.33 0.67
N GLU A 272 1.26 19.65 0.78
CA GLU A 272 0.03 20.16 1.42
C GLU A 272 -0.51 19.09 2.38
N ARG A 273 -0.73 19.51 3.63
CA ARG A 273 -1.29 18.59 4.62
C ARG A 273 -2.77 18.33 4.35
N HIS A 274 -3.11 17.06 4.28
CA HIS A 274 -4.50 16.63 4.20
C HIS A 274 -5.06 16.34 5.58
N GLN A 275 -4.33 15.58 6.42
CA GLN A 275 -4.83 15.13 7.71
C GLN A 275 -3.69 14.92 8.72
N TRP A 276 -4.00 15.02 10.01
CA TRP A 276 -3.21 14.47 11.09
C TRP A 276 -3.69 13.07 11.44
N LEU A 277 -2.77 12.11 11.51
CA LEU A 277 -3.02 10.78 12.03
C LEU A 277 -2.37 10.67 13.40
N THR A 278 -2.90 9.81 14.26
CA THR A 278 -2.40 9.63 15.62
C THR A 278 -2.00 8.18 15.84
N TRP A 279 -0.71 7.95 16.05
CA TRP A 279 -0.23 6.65 16.52
C TRP A 279 -0.29 6.59 18.04
N VAL A 280 -1.10 5.68 18.58
CA VAL A 280 -1.22 5.43 20.03
C VAL A 280 -0.34 4.25 20.41
N LYS A 281 0.53 4.48 21.40
CA LYS A 281 1.48 3.49 21.92
C LYS A 281 0.84 2.66 23.05
N ASP A 282 1.35 1.46 23.28
CA ASP A 282 0.93 0.59 24.40
C ASP A 282 1.29 1.18 25.76
N ARG A 283 2.38 1.97 25.86
CA ARG A 283 2.89 2.58 27.08
C ARG A 283 3.11 4.08 26.91
N LEU A 284 2.93 4.83 27.99
CA LEU A 284 3.30 6.24 28.03
C LEU A 284 4.83 6.42 28.03
N VAL A 285 5.28 7.56 27.49
CA VAL A 285 6.68 7.97 27.53
C VAL A 285 6.85 8.96 28.65
N LEU A 286 7.61 8.58 29.69
CA LEU A 286 7.92 9.46 30.82
C LEU A 286 8.70 10.69 30.32
N GLY A 287 8.19 11.86 30.59
CA GLY A 287 8.79 13.16 30.26
C GLY A 287 8.73 14.12 31.42
N ARG A 288 9.16 15.37 31.20
CA ARG A 288 9.16 16.43 32.21
C ARG A 288 7.82 17.18 32.30
N SER A 289 6.84 16.83 31.45
CA SER A 289 5.50 17.44 31.43
C SER A 289 4.56 16.80 32.45
N ASN A 290 3.51 17.53 32.89
CA ASN A 290 2.48 17.01 33.79
C ASN A 290 1.68 15.86 33.15
N TYR A 291 1.46 15.93 31.83
CA TYR A 291 0.87 14.85 31.05
C TYR A 291 1.95 14.18 30.23
N HIS A 292 2.03 12.85 30.29
CA HIS A 292 2.99 12.07 29.53
C HIS A 292 2.37 11.63 28.20
N TYR A 293 3.12 11.78 27.12
CA TYR A 293 2.66 11.39 25.80
C TYR A 293 2.55 9.87 25.69
N ARG A 294 1.39 9.41 25.28
CA ARG A 294 1.14 8.01 24.87
C ARG A 294 0.92 7.91 23.36
N HIS A 295 1.13 8.97 22.63
CA HIS A 295 0.91 9.02 21.20
C HIS A 295 1.97 9.86 20.49
N GLU A 296 2.09 9.66 19.19
CA GLU A 296 2.78 10.54 18.25
C GLU A 296 1.84 10.92 17.13
N GLN A 297 2.03 12.10 16.56
CA GLN A 297 1.31 12.56 15.40
C GLN A 297 2.05 12.14 14.13
N ILE A 298 1.30 11.83 13.08
CA ILE A 298 1.84 11.61 11.74
C ILE A 298 1.19 12.64 10.84
N TRP A 299 2.02 13.46 10.23
CA TRP A 299 1.60 14.38 9.18
C TRP A 299 1.32 13.56 7.93
N TYR A 300 0.14 13.72 7.34
CA TYR A 300 -0.28 13.04 6.12
C TYR A 300 -0.77 14.03 5.08
N GLY A 301 -0.25 13.94 3.86
CA GLY A 301 -0.63 14.78 2.74
C GLY A 301 0.07 14.39 1.45
N TRP A 302 -0.04 15.24 0.44
CA TRP A 302 0.58 15.05 -0.87
C TRP A 302 0.96 16.38 -1.51
N LEU A 303 1.55 16.35 -2.70
CA LEU A 303 1.93 17.56 -3.42
C LEU A 303 0.71 18.39 -3.82
N ARG A 304 0.80 19.73 -3.65
CA ARG A 304 -0.21 20.65 -4.18
C ARG A 304 -0.43 20.38 -5.67
N LYS A 305 -1.68 20.35 -6.10
CA LYS A 305 -2.09 20.07 -7.47
C LYS A 305 -1.84 18.63 -7.95
N SER A 306 -1.43 17.72 -7.09
CA SER A 306 -1.33 16.30 -7.35
C SER A 306 -2.54 15.54 -6.79
N LYS A 307 -2.56 14.24 -6.97
CA LYS A 307 -3.54 13.32 -6.37
C LYS A 307 -2.86 12.45 -5.34
N SER A 308 -3.60 12.08 -4.30
CA SER A 308 -3.20 11.04 -3.37
C SER A 308 -3.03 9.71 -4.11
N SER A 309 -2.09 8.90 -3.65
CA SER A 309 -1.92 7.49 -4.06
C SER A 309 -2.75 6.53 -3.19
N TRP A 310 -3.72 7.05 -2.45
CA TRP A 310 -4.54 6.29 -1.51
C TRP A 310 -5.28 5.11 -2.14
N ALA A 311 -5.02 3.91 -1.62
CA ALA A 311 -5.67 2.65 -1.97
C ALA A 311 -6.34 1.96 -0.77
N GLY A 312 -6.25 2.56 0.44
CA GLY A 312 -6.65 1.96 1.71
C GLY A 312 -8.16 1.85 1.98
N GLY A 313 -9.03 2.15 0.98
CA GLY A 313 -10.48 2.10 1.17
C GLY A 313 -11.01 3.23 2.05
N ARG A 314 -12.26 3.10 2.56
CA ARG A 314 -12.96 4.14 3.35
C ARG A 314 -13.14 3.82 4.83
N ASN A 315 -12.63 2.70 5.29
CA ASN A 315 -12.81 2.19 6.67
C ASN A 315 -11.59 2.38 7.58
N LYS A 316 -10.62 3.19 7.17
CA LYS A 316 -9.41 3.43 7.98
C LYS A 316 -9.63 4.57 8.97
N ALA A 317 -9.29 4.33 10.23
CA ALA A 317 -9.34 5.35 11.27
C ALA A 317 -8.09 6.24 11.26
N SER A 318 -8.24 7.50 11.65
CA SER A 318 -7.10 8.42 11.84
C SER A 318 -6.30 8.13 13.12
N VAL A 319 -6.75 7.18 13.94
CA VAL A 319 -6.06 6.73 15.15
C VAL A 319 -5.66 5.28 14.95
N MET A 320 -4.37 4.99 15.16
CA MET A 320 -3.76 3.68 15.00
C MET A 320 -3.18 3.23 16.33
N GLU A 321 -3.61 2.09 16.82
CA GLU A 321 -3.09 1.48 18.04
C GLU A 321 -2.08 0.40 17.66
N VAL A 322 -0.78 0.77 17.67
CA VAL A 322 0.32 -0.15 17.36
C VAL A 322 1.28 -0.15 18.55
N PRO A 323 1.55 -1.32 19.15
CA PRO A 323 2.52 -1.43 20.23
C PRO A 323 3.92 -0.99 19.79
N ARG A 324 4.70 -0.45 20.71
CA ARG A 324 6.13 -0.24 20.46
C ARG A 324 6.86 -1.59 20.35
N PRO A 325 7.94 -1.67 19.57
CA PRO A 325 8.74 -2.88 19.49
C PRO A 325 9.19 -3.34 20.90
N SER A 326 9.08 -4.61 21.19
CA SER A 326 9.40 -5.18 22.51
C SER A 326 10.87 -5.01 22.91
N ARG A 327 11.77 -4.87 21.93
CA ARG A 327 13.20 -4.56 22.13
C ARG A 327 13.52 -3.06 22.22
N SER A 328 12.51 -2.19 22.23
CA SER A 328 12.69 -0.73 22.26
C SER A 328 13.06 -0.15 23.64
N ASP A 329 13.18 -1.00 24.69
CA ASP A 329 13.71 -0.52 25.98
C ASP A 329 15.17 -0.05 25.85
N GLU A 330 15.90 -0.50 24.81
CA GLU A 330 17.27 -0.07 24.49
C GLU A 330 17.31 1.09 23.47
N HIS A 331 16.26 1.29 22.66
CA HIS A 331 16.21 2.31 21.60
C HIS A 331 14.83 2.96 21.46
N PRO A 332 14.56 4.04 22.21
CA PRO A 332 13.23 4.63 22.36
C PRO A 332 12.69 5.33 21.09
N THR A 333 13.49 5.52 20.05
CA THR A 333 13.13 6.29 18.85
C THR A 333 12.65 5.44 17.66
N MET A 334 12.82 4.13 17.72
CA MET A 334 12.44 3.24 16.60
C MET A 334 10.92 3.18 16.39
N LYS A 335 10.50 3.34 15.12
CA LYS A 335 9.10 3.12 14.74
C LYS A 335 8.83 1.62 14.53
N PRO A 336 7.64 1.12 14.91
CA PRO A 336 7.26 -0.27 14.61
C PRO A 336 7.20 -0.54 13.10
N VAL A 337 7.69 -1.70 12.67
CA VAL A 337 7.54 -2.16 11.27
C VAL A 337 6.06 -2.20 10.87
N GLU A 338 5.19 -2.67 11.78
CA GLU A 338 3.74 -2.73 11.57
C GLU A 338 3.12 -1.35 11.28
N LEU A 339 3.58 -0.29 11.96
CA LEU A 339 3.09 1.07 11.71
C LEU A 339 3.41 1.52 10.29
N VAL A 340 4.66 1.32 9.85
CA VAL A 340 5.09 1.66 8.49
C VAL A 340 4.36 0.80 7.47
N ALA A 341 4.20 -0.50 7.75
CA ALA A 341 3.48 -1.43 6.90
C ALA A 341 2.02 -1.00 6.63
N GLN A 342 1.33 -0.47 7.66
CA GLN A 342 -0.02 0.09 7.47
C GLN A 342 -0.03 1.27 6.48
N MET A 343 0.97 2.17 6.55
CA MET A 343 1.07 3.30 5.61
C MET A 343 1.39 2.82 4.18
N LEU A 344 2.30 1.85 4.05
CA LEU A 344 2.62 1.25 2.75
C LEU A 344 1.40 0.60 2.11
N ASN A 345 0.64 -0.18 2.87
CA ASN A 345 -0.58 -0.82 2.37
C ASN A 345 -1.67 0.18 1.95
N ASN A 346 -1.67 1.37 2.56
CA ASN A 346 -2.66 2.39 2.24
C ASN A 346 -2.32 3.21 0.99
N SER A 347 -1.03 3.37 0.64
CA SER A 347 -0.62 4.34 -0.39
C SER A 347 0.45 3.84 -1.37
N CYS A 348 0.82 2.56 -1.31
CA CYS A 348 1.87 1.98 -2.13
C CYS A 348 1.45 0.58 -2.59
N ALA A 349 1.24 0.37 -3.88
CA ALA A 349 0.92 -0.94 -4.42
C ALA A 349 2.14 -1.88 -4.40
N ARG A 350 1.91 -3.17 -4.59
CA ARG A 350 2.97 -4.16 -4.71
C ARG A 350 3.87 -3.85 -5.91
N GLY A 351 5.18 -3.90 -5.73
CA GLY A 351 6.17 -3.54 -6.75
C GLY A 351 6.45 -2.05 -6.86
N ASP A 352 5.63 -1.19 -6.25
CA ASP A 352 5.84 0.26 -6.23
C ASP A 352 7.04 0.65 -5.35
N VAL A 353 7.54 1.86 -5.61
CA VAL A 353 8.67 2.42 -4.88
C VAL A 353 8.18 3.37 -3.78
N VAL A 354 8.69 3.16 -2.56
CA VAL A 354 8.61 4.11 -1.44
C VAL A 354 9.97 4.75 -1.22
N ILE A 355 10.02 6.06 -0.93
CA ILE A 355 11.25 6.74 -0.49
C ILE A 355 11.20 6.98 1.02
N ASP A 356 12.31 6.67 1.70
CA ASP A 356 12.56 7.08 3.08
C ASP A 356 13.84 7.91 3.15
N PRO A 357 13.72 9.23 3.36
CA PRO A 357 14.89 10.12 3.41
C PRO A 357 15.70 10.03 4.72
N PHE A 358 15.21 9.29 5.74
CA PHE A 358 15.83 9.15 7.06
C PHE A 358 15.66 7.72 7.58
N ILE A 359 16.22 6.74 6.84
CA ILE A 359 15.94 5.32 7.05
C ILE A 359 16.39 4.79 8.43
N GLY A 360 17.42 5.41 9.04
CA GLY A 360 17.97 4.98 10.31
C GLY A 360 18.37 3.51 10.32
N SER A 361 17.70 2.71 11.13
CA SER A 361 17.96 1.28 11.29
C SER A 361 17.21 0.37 10.30
N GLY A 362 16.62 0.90 9.22
CA GLY A 362 16.08 0.11 8.12
C GLY A 362 14.61 -0.31 8.26
N THR A 363 13.85 0.26 9.17
CA THR A 363 12.45 -0.17 9.44
C THR A 363 11.57 -0.13 8.20
N THR A 364 11.64 0.95 7.41
CA THR A 364 10.85 1.10 6.19
C THR A 364 11.26 0.08 5.12
N MET A 365 12.55 -0.21 5.00
CA MET A 365 13.05 -1.19 4.04
C MET A 365 12.61 -2.62 4.41
N VAL A 366 12.60 -2.96 5.71
CA VAL A 366 12.04 -4.21 6.22
C VAL A 366 10.54 -4.32 5.88
N ALA A 367 9.76 -3.29 6.18
CA ALA A 367 8.34 -3.27 5.84
C ALA A 367 8.10 -3.41 4.33
N ALA A 368 8.90 -2.73 3.52
CA ALA A 368 8.82 -2.80 2.06
C ALA A 368 9.13 -4.21 1.54
N GLU A 369 10.20 -4.86 2.02
CA GLU A 369 10.54 -6.24 1.63
C GLU A 369 9.44 -7.23 2.03
N GLN A 370 8.96 -7.17 3.28
CA GLN A 370 7.89 -8.04 3.77
C GLN A 370 6.58 -7.91 2.98
N LEU A 371 6.33 -6.72 2.44
CA LEU A 371 5.13 -6.40 1.67
C LEU A 371 5.35 -6.40 0.15
N GLU A 372 6.56 -6.80 -0.31
CA GLU A 372 6.93 -6.82 -1.74
C GLU A 372 6.82 -5.44 -2.43
N ARG A 373 7.20 -4.40 -1.70
CA ARG A 373 7.44 -3.04 -2.22
C ARG A 373 8.94 -2.83 -2.36
N VAL A 374 9.33 -1.80 -3.09
CA VAL A 374 10.73 -1.40 -3.25
C VAL A 374 10.98 -0.16 -2.40
N CYS A 375 12.03 -0.16 -1.59
CA CYS A 375 12.41 1.01 -0.79
C CYS A 375 13.70 1.63 -1.32
N TYR A 376 13.66 2.92 -1.62
CA TYR A 376 14.84 3.73 -1.88
C TYR A 376 15.04 4.67 -0.69
N ALA A 377 16.23 4.63 -0.10
CA ALA A 377 16.45 5.33 1.16
C ALA A 377 17.77 6.06 1.23
N THR A 378 17.81 7.10 2.08
CA THR A 378 19.04 7.81 2.45
C THR A 378 19.28 7.71 3.94
N GLU A 379 20.55 7.69 4.32
CA GLU A 379 21.02 7.80 5.70
C GLU A 379 22.37 8.53 5.71
N ILE A 380 22.53 9.49 6.58
CA ILE A 380 23.77 10.29 6.65
C ILE A 380 24.87 9.58 7.47
N GLU A 381 24.47 8.77 8.45
CA GLU A 381 25.38 8.12 9.37
C GLU A 381 25.83 6.74 8.82
N PRO A 382 27.13 6.56 8.47
CA PRO A 382 27.61 5.27 7.97
C PRO A 382 27.32 4.11 8.90
N GLY A 383 27.33 4.32 10.22
CA GLY A 383 27.01 3.30 11.21
C GLY A 383 25.58 2.77 11.08
N TYR A 384 24.58 3.64 10.87
CA TYR A 384 23.20 3.23 10.65
C TYR A 384 22.99 2.58 9.27
N VAL A 385 23.76 3.01 8.25
CA VAL A 385 23.81 2.29 6.97
C VAL A 385 24.23 0.85 7.20
N ALA A 386 25.33 0.61 7.94
CA ALA A 386 25.82 -0.73 8.25
C ALA A 386 24.80 -1.58 9.02
N VAL A 387 24.08 -0.98 9.99
CA VAL A 387 22.98 -1.66 10.71
C VAL A 387 21.86 -2.08 9.75
N THR A 388 21.48 -1.22 8.83
CA THR A 388 20.45 -1.51 7.82
C THR A 388 20.91 -2.63 6.89
N LEU A 389 22.17 -2.60 6.41
CA LEU A 389 22.74 -3.67 5.57
C LEU A 389 22.72 -5.03 6.29
N GLU A 390 23.15 -5.06 7.56
CA GLU A 390 23.18 -6.29 8.37
C GLU A 390 21.78 -6.85 8.60
N ARG A 391 20.81 -5.97 8.93
CA ARG A 391 19.41 -6.34 9.16
C ARG A 391 18.81 -6.98 7.93
N LEU A 392 18.99 -6.40 6.74
CA LEU A 392 18.47 -6.93 5.48
C LEU A 392 19.24 -8.20 5.03
N ALA A 393 20.55 -8.28 5.29
CA ALA A 393 21.32 -9.51 5.08
C ALA A 393 20.80 -10.65 5.96
N GLY A 394 20.43 -10.38 7.22
CA GLY A 394 19.78 -11.33 8.11
C GLY A 394 18.40 -11.80 7.63
N MET A 395 17.76 -11.03 6.77
CA MET A 395 16.53 -11.41 6.06
C MET A 395 16.81 -12.19 4.75
N GLY A 396 18.07 -12.54 4.47
CA GLY A 396 18.45 -13.33 3.29
C GLY A 396 18.68 -12.50 2.02
N LEU A 397 18.71 -11.17 2.10
CA LEU A 397 19.10 -10.32 0.99
C LEU A 397 20.62 -10.17 0.91
N GLU A 398 21.14 -9.91 -0.29
CA GLU A 398 22.57 -9.67 -0.53
C GLU A 398 22.83 -8.18 -0.78
N PRO A 399 23.32 -7.42 0.21
CA PRO A 399 23.77 -6.05 -0.04
C PRO A 399 25.02 -6.02 -0.93
N LYS A 400 25.01 -5.17 -1.94
CA LYS A 400 26.13 -4.98 -2.88
C LYS A 400 26.43 -3.49 -2.99
N LEU A 401 27.69 -3.13 -2.83
CA LEU A 401 28.14 -1.77 -3.12
C LEU A 401 28.05 -1.55 -4.64
N VAL A 402 27.41 -0.46 -5.03
CA VAL A 402 27.33 -0.04 -6.45
C VAL A 402 28.52 0.86 -6.72
N ASP A 403 29.44 0.39 -7.56
CA ASP A 403 30.53 1.22 -8.03
C ASP A 403 29.98 2.30 -8.97
N ASP A 404 30.30 3.56 -8.71
CA ASP A 404 30.03 4.63 -9.65
C ASP A 404 30.95 4.44 -10.87
N ALA A 405 30.35 4.10 -12.03
CA ALA A 405 31.06 3.99 -13.29
C ALA A 405 31.38 5.38 -13.87
#